data_34dbc3a720b9c272f87e0d24a97ea5da
#
_entry.id   34dbc3a720b9c272f87e0d24a97ea5da
#
_cell.length_a   1.000
_cell.length_b   1.000
_cell.length_c   1.000
_cell.angle_alpha   90.00
_cell.angle_beta   90.00
_cell.angle_gamma   90.00
#
_symmetry.space_group_name_H-M   'P 1'
#
loop_
_entity.id
_entity.type
_entity.pdbx_description
1 polymer ?
#
loop_
_entity_poly.entity_id
_entity_poly.type
_entity_poly.pdbx_seq_one_letter_code
_entity_poly.pdbx_strand_id
1 'polypeptide(L)'
;ILIINKPAGMLSQKAKKDDYSLVEAISDYLLESGALTKEQLRTFHPGICNRLDRNTSGIVVAGKSIYGLQTMTAAFKERTLHKYYLCIVKGNVEKRSRVKGYLYKNERTNKVTILQNAPKGKEKDILPIETEYIPVCANKQATLLKVNLLTGRSHQIRAHLSFLGHPLAGDEKYGDAAWNQYFRKKYNIRHQMLHAYQLDFPKEQLVVTTAVPGGFCEVLKGEGLWQPGIQEDLEVLR
;
A
#
# COMPACT_ATOMS: atom_id res chain seq x y z
N ILE A 1 -5.65 -13.96 14.11
CA ILE A 1 -5.16 -12.78 13.38
C ILE A 1 -6.16 -11.64 13.46
N LEU A 2 -5.70 -10.42 13.20
CA LEU A 2 -6.50 -9.24 12.97
C LEU A 2 -6.24 -8.75 11.54
N ILE A 3 -7.29 -8.28 10.87
CA ILE A 3 -7.19 -7.60 9.57
C ILE A 3 -7.73 -6.20 9.79
N ILE A 4 -6.89 -5.21 9.49
CA ILE A 4 -7.11 -3.82 9.92
C ILE A 4 -7.05 -2.91 8.70
N ASN A 5 -8.04 -2.04 8.56
CA ASN A 5 -7.98 -0.94 7.59
C ASN A 5 -7.22 0.24 8.23
N LYS A 6 -5.91 0.31 7.98
CA LYS A 6 -5.06 1.39 8.49
C LYS A 6 -5.42 2.72 7.80
N PRO A 7 -5.70 3.79 8.54
CA PRO A 7 -5.88 5.11 7.93
C PRO A 7 -4.56 5.67 7.36
N ALA A 8 -4.66 6.56 6.37
CA ALA A 8 -3.53 7.39 5.96
C ALA A 8 -3.09 8.29 7.12
N GLY A 9 -1.79 8.61 7.18
CA GLY A 9 -1.19 9.41 8.26
C GLY A 9 -0.68 8.61 9.46
N MET A 10 -1.20 7.40 9.71
CA MET A 10 -0.76 6.52 10.79
C MET A 10 0.51 5.74 10.41
N LEU A 11 1.48 5.68 11.31
CA LEU A 11 2.65 4.82 11.18
C LEU A 11 2.25 3.35 11.33
N SER A 12 2.81 2.46 10.51
CA SER A 12 2.67 1.01 10.71
C SER A 12 3.45 0.53 11.94
N GLN A 13 4.64 1.08 12.14
CA GLN A 13 5.53 0.84 13.28
C GLN A 13 6.19 2.15 13.69
N LYS A 14 6.60 2.28 14.94
CA LYS A 14 7.35 3.43 15.44
C LYS A 14 8.60 3.68 14.61
N ALA A 15 8.86 4.93 14.28
CA ALA A 15 10.12 5.41 13.75
C ALA A 15 11.00 6.01 14.86
N LYS A 16 10.38 6.56 15.91
CA LYS A 16 11.01 7.10 17.12
C LYS A 16 10.34 6.53 18.36
N LYS A 17 11.02 6.60 19.52
CA LYS A 17 10.54 6.04 20.79
C LYS A 17 9.15 6.52 21.18
N ASP A 18 8.86 7.79 20.96
CA ASP A 18 7.63 8.45 21.42
C ASP A 18 6.50 8.44 20.35
N ASP A 19 6.75 7.80 19.18
CA ASP A 19 5.71 7.68 18.17
C ASP A 19 4.61 6.74 18.65
N TYR A 20 3.36 7.07 18.30
CA TYR A 20 2.23 6.15 18.38
C TYR A 20 1.98 5.54 17.00
N SER A 21 1.96 4.23 16.91
CA SER A 21 1.81 3.52 15.64
C SER A 21 0.68 2.50 15.69
N LEU A 22 0.41 1.85 14.56
CA LEU A 22 -0.59 0.80 14.48
C LEU A 22 -0.31 -0.37 15.46
N VAL A 23 0.96 -0.67 15.76
CA VAL A 23 1.32 -1.73 16.71
C VAL A 23 0.84 -1.40 18.12
N GLU A 24 1.00 -0.15 18.57
CA GLU A 24 0.46 0.31 19.86
C GLU A 24 -1.06 0.26 19.88
N ALA A 25 -1.70 0.78 18.82
CA ALA A 25 -3.17 0.74 18.71
C ALA A 25 -3.74 -0.68 18.77
N ILE A 26 -3.05 -1.66 18.16
CA ILE A 26 -3.42 -3.08 18.23
C ILE A 26 -3.30 -3.61 19.68
N SER A 27 -2.23 -3.26 20.36
CA SER A 27 -2.00 -3.69 21.75
C SER A 27 -3.06 -3.13 22.67
N ASP A 28 -3.39 -1.84 22.54
CA ASP A 28 -4.44 -1.17 23.30
C ASP A 28 -5.81 -1.82 23.04
N TYR A 29 -6.17 -2.03 21.77
CA TYR A 29 -7.41 -2.70 21.38
C TYR A 29 -7.55 -4.12 21.97
N LEU A 30 -6.46 -4.92 21.95
CA LEU A 30 -6.48 -6.29 22.45
C LEU A 30 -6.61 -6.35 23.98
N LEU A 31 -6.07 -5.35 24.68
CA LEU A 31 -6.27 -5.18 26.13
C LEU A 31 -7.70 -4.73 26.45
N GLU A 32 -8.18 -3.70 25.79
CA GLU A 32 -9.52 -3.14 26.03
C GLU A 32 -10.64 -4.14 25.71
N SER A 33 -10.47 -4.92 24.65
CA SER A 33 -11.41 -5.99 24.25
C SER A 33 -11.32 -7.24 25.13
N GLY A 34 -10.36 -7.32 26.06
CA GLY A 34 -10.13 -8.51 26.88
C GLY A 34 -9.55 -9.71 26.10
N ALA A 35 -9.17 -9.50 24.84
CA ALA A 35 -8.57 -10.58 24.01
C ALA A 35 -7.15 -10.94 24.46
N LEU A 36 -6.45 -10.04 25.14
CA LEU A 36 -5.18 -10.29 25.83
C LEU A 36 -5.19 -9.62 27.22
N THR A 37 -4.50 -10.25 28.15
CA THR A 37 -4.25 -9.68 29.49
C THR A 37 -2.90 -8.98 29.53
N LYS A 38 -2.69 -8.12 30.56
CA LYS A 38 -1.38 -7.49 30.80
C LYS A 38 -0.26 -8.50 31.03
N GLU A 39 -0.58 -9.67 31.62
CA GLU A 39 0.37 -10.75 31.85
C GLU A 39 0.77 -11.41 30.53
N GLN A 40 -0.19 -11.67 29.65
CA GLN A 40 0.08 -12.24 28.32
C GLN A 40 0.95 -11.32 27.48
N LEU A 41 0.78 -9.99 27.60
CA LEU A 41 1.62 -9.00 26.90
C LEU A 41 3.08 -8.99 27.39
N ARG A 42 3.40 -9.55 28.57
CA ARG A 42 4.80 -9.70 29.01
C ARG A 42 5.55 -10.76 28.23
N THR A 43 4.84 -11.76 27.71
CA THR A 43 5.42 -12.92 27.02
C THR A 43 5.17 -12.90 25.50
N PHE A 44 4.13 -12.20 25.07
CA PHE A 44 3.79 -12.06 23.66
C PHE A 44 3.43 -10.60 23.33
N HIS A 45 4.14 -10.03 22.36
CA HIS A 45 3.81 -8.72 21.82
C HIS A 45 3.11 -8.88 20.46
N PRO A 46 1.86 -8.38 20.32
CA PRO A 46 1.17 -8.34 19.03
C PRO A 46 2.02 -7.61 18.00
N GLY A 47 2.05 -8.13 16.79
CA GLY A 47 2.88 -7.57 15.72
C GLY A 47 2.18 -7.60 14.37
N ILE A 48 2.59 -6.70 13.48
CA ILE A 48 2.08 -6.63 12.11
C ILE A 48 2.88 -7.57 11.19
N CYS A 49 2.19 -8.22 10.25
CA CYS A 49 2.77 -9.15 9.29
C CYS A 49 3.19 -8.47 7.98
N ASN A 50 2.60 -7.30 7.68
CA ASN A 50 2.96 -6.45 6.55
C ASN A 50 2.98 -4.98 6.97
N ARG A 51 3.65 -4.14 6.18
CA ARG A 51 3.76 -2.71 6.45
C ARG A 51 3.24 -1.91 5.27
N LEU A 52 2.61 -0.78 5.59
CA LEU A 52 2.28 0.27 4.63
C LEU A 52 3.09 1.53 4.98
N ASP A 53 3.36 2.37 4.00
CA ASP A 53 3.90 3.71 4.24
C ASP A 53 2.95 4.50 5.15
N ARG A 54 3.46 5.52 5.87
CA ARG A 54 2.65 6.36 6.77
C ARG A 54 1.34 6.81 6.11
N ASN A 55 1.45 7.34 4.90
CA ASN A 55 0.33 7.95 4.18
C ASN A 55 -0.39 6.99 3.19
N THR A 56 -0.02 5.73 3.17
CA THR A 56 -0.76 4.68 2.45
C THR A 56 -1.81 4.10 3.39
N SER A 57 -3.06 4.09 2.97
CA SER A 57 -4.17 3.46 3.69
C SER A 57 -4.40 2.03 3.27
N GLY A 58 -5.23 1.29 4.03
CA GLY A 58 -5.70 -0.04 3.64
C GLY A 58 -5.22 -1.17 4.54
N ILE A 59 -5.25 -2.38 4.01
CA ILE A 59 -5.14 -3.62 4.78
C ILE A 59 -3.75 -3.82 5.37
N VAL A 60 -3.73 -3.95 6.69
CA VAL A 60 -2.60 -4.48 7.47
C VAL A 60 -3.08 -5.69 8.26
N VAL A 61 -2.31 -6.77 8.20
CA VAL A 61 -2.56 -8.00 8.97
C VAL A 61 -1.67 -8.01 10.19
N ALA A 62 -2.25 -8.37 11.34
CA ALA A 62 -1.55 -8.52 12.60
C ALA A 62 -1.82 -9.87 13.27
N GLY A 63 -0.83 -10.39 13.97
CA GLY A 63 -0.97 -11.57 14.82
C GLY A 63 -1.47 -11.20 16.20
N LYS A 64 -2.55 -11.84 16.67
CA LYS A 64 -3.00 -11.76 18.06
C LYS A 64 -2.59 -12.98 18.88
N SER A 65 -1.74 -13.84 18.32
CA SER A 65 -1.05 -14.96 18.97
C SER A 65 0.27 -15.21 18.24
N ILE A 66 1.20 -15.91 18.92
CA ILE A 66 2.50 -16.28 18.32
C ILE A 66 2.28 -17.10 17.04
N TYR A 67 1.41 -18.09 17.08
CA TYR A 67 1.09 -18.93 15.92
C TYR A 67 0.54 -18.11 14.75
N GLY A 68 -0.45 -17.24 15.00
CA GLY A 68 -1.03 -16.39 13.96
C GLY A 68 -0.01 -15.42 13.36
N LEU A 69 0.85 -14.82 14.19
CA LEU A 69 1.92 -13.92 13.74
C LEU A 69 2.93 -14.65 12.85
N GLN A 70 3.39 -15.83 13.26
CA GLN A 70 4.37 -16.63 12.52
C GLN A 70 3.80 -17.12 11.20
N THR A 71 2.59 -17.69 11.21
CA THR A 71 1.91 -18.20 9.99
C THR A 71 1.72 -17.11 8.96
N MET A 72 1.19 -15.96 9.37
CA MET A 72 0.96 -14.86 8.45
C MET A 72 2.25 -14.20 7.96
N THR A 73 3.25 -14.05 8.83
CA THR A 73 4.57 -13.55 8.44
C THR A 73 5.24 -14.45 7.41
N ALA A 74 5.12 -15.78 7.56
CA ALA A 74 5.60 -16.76 6.60
C ALA A 74 4.87 -16.60 5.24
N ALA A 75 3.54 -16.51 5.25
CA ALA A 75 2.74 -16.34 4.05
C ALA A 75 3.12 -15.07 3.25
N PHE A 76 3.36 -13.93 3.93
CA PHE A 76 3.86 -12.72 3.28
C PHE A 76 5.28 -12.87 2.75
N LYS A 77 6.17 -13.54 3.48
CA LYS A 77 7.57 -13.77 3.10
C LYS A 77 7.68 -14.71 1.89
N GLU A 78 6.92 -15.78 1.89
CA GLU A 78 6.86 -16.80 0.84
C GLU A 78 6.02 -16.38 -0.35
N ARG A 79 5.29 -15.25 -0.23
CA ARG A 79 4.41 -14.69 -1.27
C ARG A 79 3.31 -15.67 -1.72
N THR A 80 2.76 -16.41 -0.77
CA THR A 80 1.65 -17.33 -1.03
C THR A 80 0.30 -16.64 -1.12
N LEU A 81 0.25 -15.33 -0.84
CA LEU A 81 -0.90 -14.45 -0.97
C LEU A 81 -0.65 -13.32 -1.98
N HIS A 82 -1.72 -12.82 -2.60
CA HIS A 82 -1.64 -11.68 -3.50
C HIS A 82 -2.09 -10.39 -2.81
N LYS A 83 -1.43 -9.29 -3.15
CA LYS A 83 -1.66 -7.95 -2.58
C LYS A 83 -2.06 -7.00 -3.68
N TYR A 84 -3.28 -6.51 -3.63
CA TYR A 84 -3.78 -5.56 -4.60
C TYR A 84 -3.96 -4.18 -3.98
N TYR A 85 -3.51 -3.19 -4.73
CA TYR A 85 -3.62 -1.78 -4.39
C TYR A 85 -4.43 -1.05 -5.44
N LEU A 86 -5.12 -0.01 -5.02
CA LEU A 86 -5.69 0.99 -5.91
C LEU A 86 -4.83 2.24 -5.86
N CYS A 87 -4.56 2.85 -7.00
CA CYS A 87 -3.91 4.16 -7.06
C CYS A 87 -4.39 4.97 -8.26
N ILE A 88 -4.36 6.30 -8.11
CA ILE A 88 -4.64 7.23 -9.20
C ILE A 88 -3.30 7.77 -9.68
N VAL A 89 -3.03 7.58 -10.97
CA VAL A 89 -1.77 7.97 -11.61
C VAL A 89 -1.99 8.99 -12.73
N LYS A 90 -0.96 9.78 -13.03
CA LYS A 90 -0.95 10.75 -14.11
C LYS A 90 -0.89 10.08 -15.47
N GLY A 91 -1.70 10.59 -16.42
CA GLY A 91 -1.73 10.16 -17.80
C GLY A 91 -2.66 8.98 -18.08
N ASN A 92 -2.81 8.67 -19.35
CA ASN A 92 -3.63 7.56 -19.84
C ASN A 92 -2.78 6.28 -19.91
N VAL A 93 -3.08 5.30 -19.06
CA VAL A 93 -2.48 3.96 -19.10
C VAL A 93 -3.48 3.04 -19.77
N GLU A 94 -3.17 2.57 -20.97
CA GLU A 94 -4.12 1.81 -21.80
C GLU A 94 -4.08 0.30 -21.59
N LYS A 95 -2.94 -0.24 -21.16
CA LYS A 95 -2.71 -1.68 -21.15
C LYS A 95 -2.21 -2.20 -19.80
N ARG A 96 -2.68 -3.39 -19.44
CA ARG A 96 -2.08 -4.18 -18.37
C ARG A 96 -0.61 -4.42 -18.68
N SER A 97 0.23 -4.24 -17.68
CA SER A 97 1.67 -4.52 -17.81
C SER A 97 2.21 -5.14 -16.53
N ARG A 98 3.17 -6.03 -16.71
CA ARG A 98 3.98 -6.61 -15.64
C ARG A 98 5.42 -6.20 -15.87
N VAL A 99 5.94 -5.36 -15.00
CA VAL A 99 7.25 -4.71 -15.17
C VAL A 99 8.21 -5.15 -14.08
N LYS A 100 9.44 -5.40 -14.50
CA LYS A 100 10.57 -5.75 -13.63
C LYS A 100 11.54 -4.58 -13.60
N GLY A 101 12.31 -4.52 -12.52
CA GLY A 101 13.35 -3.52 -12.36
C GLY A 101 14.17 -3.80 -11.11
N TYR A 102 14.97 -2.84 -10.74
CA TYR A 102 15.79 -2.90 -9.55
C TYR A 102 15.57 -1.64 -8.71
N LEU A 103 15.62 -1.79 -7.41
CA LEU A 103 15.39 -0.72 -6.45
C LEU A 103 16.62 -0.55 -5.58
N TYR A 104 17.16 0.66 -5.58
CA TYR A 104 18.19 1.11 -4.65
C TYR A 104 17.57 2.04 -3.62
N LYS A 105 17.81 1.82 -2.33
CA LYS A 105 17.33 2.68 -1.26
C LYS A 105 18.46 3.50 -0.67
N ASN A 106 18.31 4.82 -0.66
CA ASN A 106 19.16 5.72 0.07
C ASN A 106 18.63 5.84 1.51
N GLU A 107 19.32 5.21 2.46
CA GLU A 107 18.86 5.15 3.86
C GLU A 107 18.85 6.54 4.53
N ARG A 108 19.78 7.43 4.17
CA ARG A 108 19.88 8.78 4.75
C ARG A 108 18.68 9.67 4.39
N THR A 109 18.21 9.59 3.15
CA THR A 109 17.06 10.37 2.65
C THR A 109 15.76 9.61 2.69
N ASN A 110 15.80 8.30 2.98
CA ASN A 110 14.69 7.37 2.88
C ASN A 110 13.98 7.48 1.50
N LYS A 111 14.76 7.73 0.44
CA LYS A 111 14.28 7.79 -0.95
C LYS A 111 14.78 6.58 -1.71
N VAL A 112 13.94 6.02 -2.60
CA VAL A 112 14.34 4.93 -3.47
C VAL A 112 14.51 5.43 -4.90
N THR A 113 15.43 4.80 -5.62
CA THR A 113 15.68 5.03 -7.05
C THR A 113 15.43 3.72 -7.78
N ILE A 114 14.72 3.80 -8.90
CA ILE A 114 14.47 2.65 -9.76
C ILE A 114 15.51 2.63 -10.86
N LEU A 115 16.01 1.42 -11.13
CA LEU A 115 16.99 1.15 -12.18
C LEU A 115 16.41 0.06 -13.10
N GLN A 116 16.60 0.21 -14.39
CA GLN A 116 16.18 -0.79 -15.37
C GLN A 116 17.07 -2.05 -15.31
N ASN A 117 18.37 -1.85 -15.12
CA ASN A 117 19.37 -2.91 -15.02
C ASN A 117 20.14 -2.80 -13.70
N ALA A 118 20.59 -3.92 -13.17
CA ALA A 118 21.48 -3.94 -12.02
C ALA A 118 22.87 -3.43 -12.42
N PRO A 119 23.43 -2.39 -11.79
CA PRO A 119 24.77 -1.95 -12.06
C PRO A 119 25.79 -2.99 -11.57
N LYS A 120 26.80 -3.25 -12.39
CA LYS A 120 27.90 -4.15 -12.04
C LYS A 120 28.65 -3.65 -10.79
N GLY A 121 28.93 -4.53 -9.83
CA GLY A 121 29.74 -4.23 -8.64
C GLY A 121 29.01 -3.55 -7.47
N LYS A 122 27.71 -3.32 -7.54
CA LYS A 122 26.89 -2.77 -6.44
C LYS A 122 25.69 -3.65 -6.08
N GLU A 123 25.81 -4.95 -6.25
CA GLU A 123 24.69 -5.91 -6.17
C GLU A 123 24.09 -6.04 -4.77
N LYS A 124 24.86 -5.75 -3.71
CA LYS A 124 24.41 -5.93 -2.30
C LYS A 124 23.29 -4.97 -1.86
N ASP A 125 23.23 -3.77 -2.44
CA ASP A 125 22.30 -2.72 -2.02
C ASP A 125 21.12 -2.57 -2.98
N ILE A 126 21.04 -3.44 -4.00
CA ILE A 126 20.06 -3.35 -5.07
C ILE A 126 19.15 -4.55 -5.03
N LEU A 127 17.85 -4.29 -4.90
CA LEU A 127 16.85 -5.32 -4.75
C LEU A 127 16.00 -5.46 -6.02
N PRO A 128 15.82 -6.67 -6.56
CA PRO A 128 14.90 -6.88 -7.67
C PRO A 128 13.48 -6.56 -7.23
N ILE A 129 12.74 -5.92 -8.13
CA ILE A 129 11.33 -5.58 -7.96
C ILE A 129 10.51 -6.05 -9.14
N GLU A 130 9.25 -6.37 -8.87
CA GLU A 130 8.27 -6.73 -9.88
C GLU A 130 6.91 -6.20 -9.47
N THR A 131 6.27 -5.48 -10.39
CA THR A 131 4.98 -4.83 -10.19
C THR A 131 4.10 -5.10 -11.40
N GLU A 132 2.90 -5.57 -11.20
CA GLU A 132 1.88 -5.69 -12.23
C GLU A 132 0.82 -4.62 -12.00
N TYR A 133 0.40 -3.95 -13.06
CA TYR A 133 -0.70 -2.99 -12.98
C TYR A 133 -1.70 -3.21 -14.11
N ILE A 134 -2.97 -2.93 -13.79
CA ILE A 134 -4.13 -3.13 -14.65
C ILE A 134 -4.90 -1.81 -14.63
N PRO A 135 -5.09 -1.14 -15.77
CA PRO A 135 -5.98 0.02 -15.83
C PRO A 135 -7.43 -0.43 -15.59
N VAL A 136 -8.09 0.22 -14.65
CA VAL A 136 -9.51 0.00 -14.34
C VAL A 136 -10.36 1.00 -15.14
N CYS A 137 -10.00 2.27 -15.08
CA CYS A 137 -10.59 3.33 -15.88
C CYS A 137 -9.58 4.44 -16.12
N ALA A 138 -9.72 5.15 -17.22
CA ALA A 138 -8.81 6.22 -17.60
C ALA A 138 -9.53 7.36 -18.32
N ASN A 139 -8.94 8.54 -18.20
CA ASN A 139 -9.19 9.67 -19.08
C ASN A 139 -7.85 10.18 -19.64
N LYS A 140 -7.85 11.31 -20.39
CA LYS A 140 -6.62 11.86 -20.98
C LYS A 140 -5.56 12.28 -19.96
N GLN A 141 -5.94 12.51 -18.69
CA GLN A 141 -5.06 13.12 -17.67
C GLN A 141 -4.75 12.18 -16.51
N ALA A 142 -5.58 11.19 -16.24
CA ALA A 142 -5.47 10.31 -15.09
C ALA A 142 -5.98 8.90 -15.38
N THR A 143 -5.43 7.92 -14.67
CA THR A 143 -5.87 6.52 -14.70
C THR A 143 -6.02 5.99 -13.27
N LEU A 144 -7.12 5.30 -13.00
CA LEU A 144 -7.23 4.42 -11.85
C LEU A 144 -6.58 3.09 -12.18
N LEU A 145 -5.57 2.70 -11.43
CA LEU A 145 -4.88 1.42 -11.57
C LEU A 145 -5.23 0.49 -10.41
N LYS A 146 -5.45 -0.78 -10.73
CA LYS A 146 -5.31 -1.93 -9.83
C LYS A 146 -3.89 -2.45 -9.95
N VAL A 147 -3.14 -2.47 -8.85
CA VAL A 147 -1.74 -2.87 -8.82
C VAL A 147 -1.58 -4.16 -8.01
N ASN A 148 -1.07 -5.21 -8.64
CA ASN A 148 -0.64 -6.43 -7.96
C ASN A 148 0.83 -6.31 -7.56
N LEU A 149 1.10 -6.26 -6.26
CA LEU A 149 2.45 -6.08 -5.72
C LEU A 149 3.15 -7.42 -5.52
N LEU A 150 3.84 -7.89 -6.56
CA LEU A 150 4.54 -9.19 -6.58
C LEU A 150 5.76 -9.22 -5.65
N THR A 151 6.50 -8.11 -5.56
CA THR A 151 7.52 -7.88 -4.52
C THR A 151 7.07 -6.72 -3.64
N GLY A 152 7.52 -6.65 -2.38
CA GLY A 152 7.04 -5.65 -1.41
C GLY A 152 8.20 -4.83 -0.81
N ARG A 153 8.89 -4.03 -1.64
CA ARG A 153 9.97 -3.14 -1.17
C ARG A 153 9.41 -1.76 -0.79
N SER A 154 10.13 -1.07 0.08
CA SER A 154 9.74 0.30 0.52
C SER A 154 9.49 1.20 -0.68
N HIS A 155 8.38 1.93 -0.67
CA HIS A 155 7.95 2.87 -1.71
C HIS A 155 7.87 2.28 -3.13
N GLN A 156 7.86 0.95 -3.30
CA GLN A 156 8.01 0.30 -4.60
C GLN A 156 6.99 0.80 -5.63
N ILE A 157 5.69 0.71 -5.35
CA ILE A 157 4.64 1.13 -6.29
C ILE A 157 4.85 2.60 -6.69
N ARG A 158 5.07 3.47 -5.73
CA ARG A 158 5.22 4.91 -5.89
C ARG A 158 6.39 5.26 -6.81
N ALA A 159 7.57 4.73 -6.50
CA ALA A 159 8.78 5.00 -7.28
C ALA A 159 8.75 4.30 -8.64
N HIS A 160 8.23 3.06 -8.74
CA HIS A 160 8.19 2.31 -9.98
C HIS A 160 7.24 2.95 -11.00
N LEU A 161 6.03 3.30 -10.60
CA LEU A 161 5.09 3.97 -11.50
C LEU A 161 5.57 5.38 -11.90
N SER A 162 6.21 6.12 -10.98
CA SER A 162 6.84 7.40 -11.32
C SER A 162 7.98 7.23 -12.34
N PHE A 163 8.81 6.22 -12.20
CA PHE A 163 9.87 5.88 -13.16
C PHE A 163 9.32 5.55 -14.57
N LEU A 164 8.15 4.93 -14.62
CA LEU A 164 7.45 4.60 -15.87
C LEU A 164 6.70 5.80 -16.49
N GLY A 165 6.80 7.00 -15.88
CA GLY A 165 6.12 8.20 -16.37
C GLY A 165 4.69 8.39 -15.86
N HIS A 166 4.24 7.56 -14.93
CA HIS A 166 2.90 7.59 -14.34
C HIS A 166 2.96 7.83 -12.81
N PRO A 167 3.41 9.02 -12.35
CA PRO A 167 3.48 9.31 -10.92
C PRO A 167 2.09 9.32 -10.27
N LEU A 168 2.03 8.96 -8.98
CA LEU A 168 0.79 8.95 -8.22
C LEU A 168 0.31 10.37 -7.88
N ALA A 169 -0.99 10.57 -7.91
CA ALA A 169 -1.61 11.80 -7.42
C ALA A 169 -1.31 11.99 -5.92
N GLY A 170 -0.95 13.21 -5.54
CA GLY A 170 -0.66 13.58 -4.15
C GLY A 170 0.67 13.05 -3.60
N ASP A 171 1.51 12.38 -4.39
CA ASP A 171 2.80 11.89 -3.93
C ASP A 171 3.84 13.00 -3.91
N GLU A 172 4.16 13.53 -2.72
CA GLU A 172 5.15 14.61 -2.57
C GLU A 172 6.60 14.16 -2.87
N LYS A 173 6.90 12.86 -2.77
CA LYS A 173 8.26 12.34 -2.90
C LYS A 173 8.62 11.93 -4.33
N TYR A 174 7.67 11.35 -5.05
CA TYR A 174 7.85 10.79 -6.39
C TYR A 174 6.85 11.34 -7.41
N GLY A 175 5.93 12.20 -6.98
CA GLY A 175 4.86 12.76 -7.81
C GLY A 175 5.31 13.94 -8.68
N ASP A 176 4.39 14.42 -9.48
CA ASP A 176 4.51 15.64 -10.26
C ASP A 176 4.00 16.84 -9.45
N ALA A 177 4.84 17.85 -9.25
CA ALA A 177 4.54 18.97 -8.37
C ALA A 177 3.33 19.81 -8.83
N ALA A 178 3.24 20.09 -10.13
CA ALA A 178 2.14 20.89 -10.69
C ALA A 178 0.81 20.12 -10.61
N TRP A 179 0.84 18.83 -10.91
CA TRP A 179 -0.31 17.95 -10.83
C TRP A 179 -0.77 17.75 -9.37
N ASN A 180 0.16 17.59 -8.44
CA ASN A 180 -0.14 17.51 -6.99
C ASN A 180 -0.76 18.82 -6.48
N GLN A 181 -0.33 19.99 -7.00
CA GLN A 181 -0.93 21.27 -6.64
C GLN A 181 -2.39 21.37 -7.11
N TYR A 182 -2.71 20.84 -8.28
CA TYR A 182 -4.09 20.76 -8.79
C TYR A 182 -4.97 19.92 -7.84
N PHE A 183 -4.53 18.70 -7.46
CA PHE A 183 -5.28 17.84 -6.56
C PHE A 183 -5.40 18.41 -5.15
N ARG A 184 -4.37 19.10 -4.67
CA ARG A 184 -4.41 19.81 -3.39
C ARG A 184 -5.45 20.93 -3.38
N LYS A 185 -5.51 21.74 -4.43
CA LYS A 185 -6.47 22.85 -4.53
C LYS A 185 -7.91 22.37 -4.73
N LYS A 186 -8.12 21.36 -5.58
CA LYS A 186 -9.46 20.91 -5.96
C LYS A 186 -10.09 19.96 -4.93
N TYR A 187 -9.30 19.06 -4.35
CA TYR A 187 -9.77 17.97 -3.51
C TYR A 187 -9.12 17.91 -2.12
N ASN A 188 -8.26 18.88 -1.76
CA ASN A 188 -7.48 18.88 -0.54
C ASN A 188 -6.59 17.61 -0.37
N ILE A 189 -6.20 16.97 -1.47
CA ILE A 189 -5.33 15.79 -1.44
C ILE A 189 -3.90 16.23 -1.12
N ARG A 190 -3.35 15.72 0.00
CA ARG A 190 -2.02 16.06 0.51
C ARG A 190 -1.04 14.89 0.52
N HIS A 191 -1.50 13.69 0.22
CA HIS A 191 -0.70 12.47 0.27
C HIS A 191 -1.01 11.59 -0.92
N GLN A 192 -0.09 10.65 -1.20
CA GLN A 192 -0.24 9.72 -2.32
C GLN A 192 -1.58 9.00 -2.28
N MET A 193 -2.30 9.04 -3.38
CA MET A 193 -3.53 8.28 -3.58
C MET A 193 -3.18 6.82 -3.86
N LEU A 194 -2.87 6.09 -2.79
CA LEU A 194 -2.49 4.69 -2.77
C LEU A 194 -3.20 3.99 -1.62
N HIS A 195 -3.92 2.93 -1.93
CA HIS A 195 -4.75 2.20 -0.98
C HIS A 195 -4.56 0.68 -1.15
N ALA A 196 -4.13 -0.01 -0.09
CA ALA A 196 -4.04 -1.47 -0.05
C ALA A 196 -5.44 -2.05 0.18
N TYR A 197 -6.16 -2.36 -0.91
CA TYR A 197 -7.59 -2.62 -0.83
C TYR A 197 -7.98 -4.09 -0.74
N GLN A 198 -7.11 -5.02 -1.21
CA GLN A 198 -7.45 -6.44 -1.26
C GLN A 198 -6.23 -7.31 -0.93
N LEU A 199 -6.47 -8.33 -0.13
CA LEU A 199 -5.61 -9.50 0.02
C LEU A 199 -6.35 -10.73 -0.49
N ASP A 200 -5.68 -11.52 -1.31
CA ASP A 200 -6.19 -12.78 -1.81
C ASP A 200 -5.32 -13.92 -1.28
N PHE A 201 -5.95 -14.89 -0.65
CA PHE A 201 -5.37 -16.10 -0.05
C PHE A 201 -5.81 -17.30 -0.89
N PRO A 202 -5.10 -17.64 -1.98
CA PRO A 202 -5.56 -18.66 -2.93
C PRO A 202 -5.70 -20.05 -2.32
N LYS A 203 -4.84 -20.41 -1.36
CA LYS A 203 -4.88 -21.72 -0.68
C LYS A 203 -6.14 -21.86 0.18
N GLU A 204 -6.53 -20.77 0.85
CA GLU A 204 -7.70 -20.72 1.74
C GLU A 204 -8.99 -20.37 0.98
N GLN A 205 -8.91 -20.09 -0.32
CA GLN A 205 -10.00 -19.59 -1.16
C GLN A 205 -10.68 -18.37 -0.52
N LEU A 206 -9.91 -17.51 0.11
CA LEU A 206 -10.38 -16.35 0.86
C LEU A 206 -9.86 -15.05 0.21
N VAL A 207 -10.79 -14.15 -0.09
CA VAL A 207 -10.50 -12.78 -0.50
C VAL A 207 -10.97 -11.83 0.58
N VAL A 208 -10.08 -10.96 1.02
CA VAL A 208 -10.37 -9.91 2.01
C VAL A 208 -10.21 -8.56 1.35
N THR A 209 -11.22 -7.73 1.48
CA THR A 209 -11.23 -6.38 0.91
C THR A 209 -11.47 -5.33 2.00
N THR A 210 -11.18 -4.08 1.72
CA THR A 210 -11.47 -2.95 2.61
C THR A 210 -12.07 -1.78 1.85
N ALA A 211 -12.89 -0.97 2.54
CA ALA A 211 -13.52 0.18 1.95
C ALA A 211 -12.50 1.20 1.44
N VAL A 212 -12.75 1.73 0.25
CA VAL A 212 -11.95 2.79 -0.36
C VAL A 212 -12.21 4.11 0.38
N PRO A 213 -11.18 4.89 0.74
CA PRO A 213 -11.36 6.16 1.44
C PRO A 213 -12.25 7.15 0.67
N GLY A 214 -13.10 7.91 1.38
CA GLY A 214 -14.04 8.86 0.76
C GLY A 214 -13.36 9.86 -0.18
N GLY A 215 -12.21 10.42 0.20
CA GLY A 215 -11.43 11.31 -0.67
C GLY A 215 -10.95 10.66 -1.96
N PHE A 216 -10.77 9.33 -1.98
CA PHE A 216 -10.48 8.57 -3.19
C PHE A 216 -11.70 8.56 -4.13
N CYS A 217 -12.89 8.28 -3.58
CA CYS A 217 -14.14 8.28 -4.32
C CYS A 217 -14.50 9.68 -4.86
N GLU A 218 -14.25 10.74 -4.08
CA GLU A 218 -14.45 12.13 -4.51
C GLU A 218 -13.59 12.47 -5.73
N VAL A 219 -12.32 12.09 -5.71
CA VAL A 219 -11.41 12.30 -6.85
C VAL A 219 -11.88 11.52 -8.07
N LEU A 220 -12.23 10.24 -7.91
CA LEU A 220 -12.71 9.42 -9.04
C LEU A 220 -13.95 10.04 -9.71
N LYS A 221 -14.91 10.52 -8.91
CA LYS A 221 -16.12 11.21 -9.42
C LYS A 221 -15.76 12.53 -10.09
N GLY A 222 -14.96 13.36 -9.43
CA GLY A 222 -14.62 14.69 -9.90
C GLY A 222 -13.71 14.74 -11.12
N GLU A 223 -12.93 13.66 -11.36
CA GLU A 223 -12.10 13.49 -12.57
C GLU A 223 -12.82 12.69 -13.67
N GLY A 224 -14.07 12.29 -13.47
CA GLY A 224 -14.80 11.49 -14.46
C GLY A 224 -14.24 10.08 -14.66
N LEU A 225 -13.55 9.56 -13.65
CA LEU A 225 -13.03 8.19 -13.61
C LEU A 225 -14.03 7.21 -12.98
N TRP A 226 -15.15 7.73 -12.47
CA TRP A 226 -16.20 6.91 -11.87
C TRP A 226 -17.13 6.38 -12.94
N GLN A 227 -17.15 5.06 -13.15
CA GLN A 227 -18.06 4.39 -14.08
C GLN A 227 -18.97 3.41 -13.33
N PRO A 228 -20.20 3.11 -13.79
CA PRO A 228 -21.15 2.23 -13.11
C PRO A 228 -20.58 0.85 -12.71
N GLY A 229 -19.74 0.23 -13.54
CA GLY A 229 -19.09 -1.06 -13.22
C GLY A 229 -18.00 -0.96 -12.15
N ILE A 230 -17.40 0.23 -11.96
CA ILE A 230 -16.40 0.44 -10.90
C ILE A 230 -17.07 0.44 -9.53
N GLN A 231 -18.31 0.85 -9.44
CA GLN A 231 -19.07 0.82 -8.20
C GLN A 231 -19.26 -0.61 -7.72
N GLU A 232 -19.57 -1.55 -8.59
CA GLU A 232 -19.68 -2.97 -8.27
C GLU A 232 -18.33 -3.55 -7.87
N ASP A 233 -17.26 -3.24 -8.62
CA ASP A 233 -15.90 -3.66 -8.30
C ASP A 233 -15.38 -3.06 -6.98
N LEU A 234 -15.82 -1.84 -6.60
CA LEU A 234 -15.46 -1.16 -5.36
C LEU A 234 -16.47 -1.36 -4.23
N GLU A 235 -17.75 -1.72 -4.51
CA GLU A 235 -18.80 -2.04 -3.51
C GLU A 235 -18.82 -3.50 -3.11
N VAL A 236 -18.33 -4.41 -3.94
CA VAL A 236 -17.93 -5.77 -3.53
C VAL A 236 -16.83 -5.71 -2.45
N LEU A 237 -16.33 -4.52 -2.18
CA LEU A 237 -15.33 -4.16 -1.18
C LEU A 237 -15.94 -3.67 0.16
N ARG A 238 -17.25 -3.84 0.41
CA ARG A 238 -17.90 -3.52 1.69
C ARG A 238 -17.92 -4.69 2.65
#